data_070542d7ed833e9fbab609847f28261c
#
_entry.id   070542d7ed833e9fbab609847f28261c
#
_cell.length_a   1.000
_cell.length_b   1.000
_cell.length_c   1.000
_cell.angle_alpha   90.00
_cell.angle_beta   90.00
_cell.angle_gamma   90.00
#
_symmetry.space_group_name_H-M   'P 1'
#
loop_
_entity.id
_entity.type
_entity.pdbx_description
1 polymer ?
#
loop_
_entity_poly.entity_id
_entity_poly.type
_entity_poly.pdbx_seq_one_letter_code
_entity_poly.pdbx_strand_id
1 'polypeptide(L)'
;MHILDTNVLSELRRPAKAHKKVRAWAAAVAVSQFYVSAITILEIELGALLIARKDAQQGAHLRAWIDGEILPRFEGRILPVDTAVAQRCARLHVPNPMSERDALIAATALVHGMTVVTRNVADFRASGVDVFNPWE
;
A
#
# COMPACT_ATOMS: atom_id res chain seq x y z
N MET A 1 7.17 8.41 -9.20
CA MET A 1 6.36 8.35 -7.97
C MET A 1 5.85 6.95 -7.76
N HIS A 2 5.75 6.55 -6.51
CA HIS A 2 5.48 5.16 -6.13
C HIS A 2 4.29 5.09 -5.18
N ILE A 3 3.35 4.17 -5.46
CA ILE A 3 2.29 3.85 -4.52
C ILE A 3 2.68 2.56 -3.79
N LEU A 4 2.75 2.62 -2.46
CA LEU A 4 3.22 1.50 -1.65
C LEU A 4 2.06 0.58 -1.27
N ASP A 5 2.21 -0.72 -1.56
CA ASP A 5 1.25 -1.73 -1.10
C ASP A 5 1.45 -1.97 0.40
N THR A 6 0.44 -2.52 1.03
CA THR A 6 0.41 -2.77 2.49
C THR A 6 1.61 -3.57 2.96
N ASN A 7 2.05 -4.59 2.19
CA ASN A 7 3.18 -5.43 2.58
C ASN A 7 4.49 -4.64 2.70
N VAL A 8 4.67 -3.58 1.92
CA VAL A 8 5.85 -2.72 2.00
C VAL A 8 5.83 -1.91 3.30
N LEU A 9 4.68 -1.32 3.66
CA LEU A 9 4.54 -0.58 4.92
C LEU A 9 4.77 -1.48 6.11
N SER A 10 4.21 -2.69 6.09
CA SER A 10 4.37 -3.67 7.16
C SER A 10 5.84 -4.09 7.32
N GLU A 11 6.56 -4.28 6.21
CA GLU A 11 7.97 -4.62 6.24
C GLU A 11 8.79 -3.49 6.87
N LEU A 12 8.51 -2.26 6.50
CA LEU A 12 9.26 -1.08 6.98
C LEU A 12 8.87 -0.63 8.39
N ARG A 13 7.83 -1.22 8.98
CA ARG A 13 7.38 -0.87 10.34
C ARG A 13 8.48 -1.05 11.39
N ARG A 14 9.32 -2.07 11.20
CA ARG A 14 10.47 -2.34 12.08
C ARG A 14 11.74 -2.30 11.23
N PRO A 15 12.35 -1.13 11.01
CA PRO A 15 13.48 -1.01 10.11
C PRO A 15 14.64 -1.96 10.42
N ALA A 16 14.91 -2.22 11.70
CA ALA A 16 15.99 -3.13 12.11
C ALA A 16 15.74 -4.57 11.69
N LYS A 17 14.47 -4.98 11.48
CA LYS A 17 14.07 -6.33 11.08
C LYS A 17 13.65 -6.41 9.61
N ALA A 18 13.63 -5.28 8.90
CA ALA A 18 13.22 -5.24 7.51
C ALA A 18 14.26 -5.93 6.62
N HIS A 19 13.77 -6.52 5.53
CA HIS A 19 14.63 -7.12 4.51
C HIS A 19 15.62 -6.07 3.99
N LYS A 20 16.89 -6.45 3.88
CA LYS A 20 17.98 -5.53 3.48
C LYS A 20 17.69 -4.76 2.19
N LYS A 21 17.20 -5.45 1.18
CA LYS A 21 16.91 -4.85 -0.13
C LYS A 21 15.78 -3.84 -0.05
N VAL A 22 14.73 -4.16 0.70
CA VAL A 22 13.57 -3.26 0.90
C VAL A 22 14.02 -2.00 1.62
N ARG A 23 14.77 -2.16 2.70
CA ARG A 23 15.28 -1.04 3.49
C ARG A 23 16.21 -0.15 2.66
N ALA A 24 17.11 -0.76 1.89
CA ALA A 24 18.06 -0.02 1.04
C ALA A 24 17.32 0.77 -0.05
N TRP A 25 16.33 0.14 -0.68
CA TRP A 25 15.52 0.81 -1.69
C TRP A 25 14.76 2.00 -1.09
N ALA A 26 14.09 1.79 0.05
CA ALA A 26 13.32 2.85 0.70
C ALA A 26 14.19 4.03 1.14
N ALA A 27 15.42 3.76 1.57
CA ALA A 27 16.37 4.81 1.97
C ALA A 27 16.92 5.59 0.78
N ALA A 28 16.93 4.98 -0.41
CA ALA A 28 17.47 5.60 -1.62
C ALA A 28 16.48 6.49 -2.35
N VAL A 29 15.18 6.41 -2.01
CA VAL A 29 14.11 7.17 -2.66
C VAL A 29 13.63 8.28 -1.73
N ALA A 30 13.43 9.48 -2.26
CA ALA A 30 12.92 10.59 -1.47
C ALA A 30 11.52 10.28 -0.94
N VAL A 31 11.28 10.57 0.35
CA VAL A 31 9.99 10.30 1.02
C VAL A 31 8.82 10.94 0.26
N SER A 32 9.03 12.11 -0.33
CA SER A 32 8.02 12.83 -1.12
C SER A 32 7.56 12.07 -2.36
N GLN A 33 8.28 11.03 -2.77
CA GLN A 33 7.92 10.18 -3.91
C GLN A 33 7.01 9.01 -3.51
N PHE A 34 6.77 8.80 -2.22
CA PHE A 34 5.94 7.71 -1.71
C PHE A 34 4.52 8.17 -1.46
N TYR A 35 3.57 7.43 -2.00
CA TYR A 35 2.13 7.64 -1.83
C TYR A 35 1.50 6.33 -1.36
N VAL A 36 0.31 6.42 -0.78
CA VAL A 36 -0.50 5.25 -0.45
C VAL A 36 -1.94 5.49 -0.89
N SER A 37 -2.64 4.39 -1.18
CA SER A 37 -4.08 4.43 -1.44
C SER A 37 -4.85 4.49 -0.13
N ALA A 38 -6.02 5.11 -0.14
CA ALA A 38 -6.98 5.00 0.96
C ALA A 38 -7.31 3.55 1.28
N ILE A 39 -7.24 2.65 0.29
CA ILE A 39 -7.45 1.20 0.49
C ILE A 39 -6.34 0.60 1.35
N THR A 40 -5.10 1.05 1.18
CA THR A 40 -4.01 0.62 2.05
C THR A 40 -4.24 1.05 3.50
N ILE A 41 -4.75 2.26 3.70
CA ILE A 41 -5.14 2.73 5.03
C ILE A 41 -6.23 1.82 5.62
N LEU A 42 -7.25 1.47 4.81
CA LEU A 42 -8.29 0.53 5.25
C LEU A 42 -7.68 -0.79 5.70
N GLU A 43 -6.74 -1.33 4.93
CA GLU A 43 -6.12 -2.62 5.24
C GLU A 43 -5.32 -2.60 6.54
N ILE A 44 -4.50 -1.57 6.76
CA ILE A 44 -3.72 -1.48 8.01
C ILE A 44 -4.61 -1.20 9.23
N GLU A 45 -5.66 -0.38 9.06
CA GLU A 45 -6.64 -0.11 10.11
C GLU A 45 -7.38 -1.39 10.51
N LEU A 46 -7.88 -2.13 9.52
CA LEU A 46 -8.57 -3.40 9.76
C LEU A 46 -7.64 -4.41 10.42
N GLY A 47 -6.39 -4.50 9.95
CA GLY A 47 -5.39 -5.39 10.53
C GLY A 47 -5.14 -5.07 12.00
N ALA A 48 -5.04 -3.79 12.36
CA ALA A 48 -4.85 -3.37 13.75
C ALA A 48 -6.04 -3.74 14.63
N LEU A 49 -7.26 -3.53 14.12
CA LEU A 49 -8.50 -3.87 14.86
C LEU A 49 -8.63 -5.37 15.08
N LEU A 50 -8.33 -6.18 14.08
CA LEU A 50 -8.40 -7.64 14.19
C LEU A 50 -7.36 -8.18 15.17
N ILE A 51 -6.13 -7.65 15.15
CA ILE A 51 -5.09 -8.06 16.07
C ILE A 51 -5.44 -7.66 17.50
N ALA A 52 -6.00 -6.47 17.70
CA ALA A 52 -6.40 -5.99 19.03
C ALA A 52 -7.42 -6.91 19.71
N ARG A 53 -8.23 -7.62 18.95
CA ARG A 53 -9.19 -8.58 19.49
C ARG A 53 -8.54 -9.81 20.09
N LYS A 54 -7.35 -10.19 19.58
CA LYS A 54 -6.60 -11.36 20.03
C LYS A 54 -5.50 -10.99 21.03
N ASP A 55 -4.91 -9.83 20.84
CA ASP A 55 -3.76 -9.36 21.61
C ASP A 55 -3.83 -7.84 21.71
N ALA A 56 -4.35 -7.37 22.85
CA ALA A 56 -4.56 -5.93 23.07
C ALA A 56 -3.27 -5.13 23.02
N GLN A 57 -2.15 -5.71 23.47
CA GLN A 57 -0.85 -5.03 23.48
C GLN A 57 -0.32 -4.85 22.06
N GLN A 58 -0.40 -5.87 21.23
CA GLN A 58 0.00 -5.79 19.83
C GLN A 58 -0.90 -4.81 19.06
N GLY A 59 -2.19 -4.84 19.33
CA GLY A 59 -3.13 -3.90 18.75
C GLY A 59 -2.80 -2.46 19.09
N ALA A 60 -2.41 -2.20 20.34
CA ALA A 60 -1.99 -0.87 20.77
C ALA A 60 -0.71 -0.40 20.07
N HIS A 61 0.25 -1.31 19.86
CA HIS A 61 1.47 -1.00 19.09
C HIS A 61 1.16 -0.61 17.65
N LEU A 62 0.27 -1.35 17.00
CA LEU A 62 -0.16 -1.04 15.63
C LEU A 62 -0.93 0.27 15.56
N ARG A 63 -1.78 0.55 16.56
CA ARG A 63 -2.50 1.81 16.64
C ARG A 63 -1.54 2.99 16.75
N ALA A 64 -0.55 2.87 17.61
CA ALA A 64 0.47 3.91 17.78
C ALA A 64 1.28 4.13 16.49
N TRP A 65 1.61 3.06 15.78
CA TRP A 65 2.31 3.15 14.50
C TRP A 65 1.48 3.87 13.44
N ILE A 66 0.20 3.52 13.31
CA ILE A 66 -0.69 4.16 12.34
C ILE A 66 -0.86 5.65 12.65
N ASP A 67 -1.22 5.97 13.91
CA ASP A 67 -1.54 7.34 14.30
C ASP A 67 -0.31 8.25 14.41
N GLY A 68 0.82 7.70 14.85
CA GLY A 68 2.04 8.46 15.11
C GLY A 68 3.03 8.48 13.95
N GLU A 69 2.99 7.52 13.05
CA GLU A 69 3.96 7.41 11.97
C GLU A 69 3.33 7.42 10.58
N ILE A 70 2.35 6.56 10.31
CA ILE A 70 1.81 6.43 8.94
C ILE A 70 0.99 7.66 8.55
N LEU A 71 -0.03 8.01 9.32
CA LEU A 71 -0.90 9.12 8.96
C LEU A 71 -0.14 10.45 8.86
N PRO A 72 0.74 10.81 9.82
CA PRO A 72 1.52 12.05 9.67
C PRO A 72 2.50 12.02 8.49
N ARG A 73 3.17 10.89 8.28
CA ARG A 73 4.18 10.76 7.22
C ARG A 73 3.58 10.91 5.82
N PHE A 74 2.39 10.38 5.62
CA PHE A 74 1.72 10.41 4.31
C PHE A 74 0.69 11.52 4.18
N GLU A 75 0.65 12.47 5.09
CA GLU A 75 -0.27 13.60 4.98
C GLU A 75 -0.10 14.30 3.63
N GLY A 76 -1.21 14.49 2.91
CA GLY A 76 -1.21 15.05 1.56
C GLY A 76 -0.82 14.05 0.48
N ARG A 77 -0.45 12.82 0.84
CA ARG A 77 -0.04 11.77 -0.11
C ARG A 77 -0.82 10.46 0.08
N ILE A 78 -1.99 10.54 0.71
CA ILE A 78 -2.96 9.45 0.76
C ILE A 78 -3.98 9.72 -0.34
N LEU A 79 -4.00 8.85 -1.36
CA LEU A 79 -4.82 9.06 -2.55
C LEU A 79 -6.21 8.44 -2.35
N PRO A 80 -7.28 9.21 -2.56
CA PRO A 80 -8.64 8.73 -2.33
C PRO A 80 -9.11 7.80 -3.46
N VAL A 81 -10.16 7.05 -3.17
CA VAL A 81 -10.93 6.32 -4.18
C VAL A 81 -12.02 7.28 -4.65
N ASP A 82 -11.71 8.06 -5.68
CA ASP A 82 -12.63 9.01 -6.29
C ASP A 82 -13.32 8.40 -7.51
N THR A 83 -14.08 9.23 -8.24
CA THR A 83 -14.82 8.76 -9.42
C THR A 83 -13.89 8.22 -10.50
N ALA A 84 -12.77 8.89 -10.77
CA ALA A 84 -11.82 8.44 -11.78
C ALA A 84 -11.23 7.08 -11.43
N VAL A 85 -10.85 6.88 -10.17
CA VAL A 85 -10.34 5.59 -9.67
C VAL A 85 -11.42 4.52 -9.76
N ALA A 86 -12.66 4.81 -9.37
CA ALA A 86 -13.76 3.86 -9.45
C ALA A 86 -14.03 3.42 -10.88
N GLN A 87 -14.03 4.34 -11.83
CA GLN A 87 -14.24 4.04 -13.25
C GLN A 87 -13.11 3.17 -13.80
N ARG A 88 -11.86 3.49 -13.46
CA ARG A 88 -10.71 2.71 -13.89
C ARG A 88 -10.73 1.31 -13.27
N CYS A 89 -11.09 1.20 -11.99
CA CYS A 89 -11.21 -0.06 -11.30
C CYS A 89 -12.25 -0.98 -11.98
N ALA A 90 -13.39 -0.44 -12.37
CA ALA A 90 -14.42 -1.22 -13.06
C ALA A 90 -13.87 -1.89 -14.31
N ARG A 91 -13.04 -1.18 -15.08
CA ARG A 91 -12.41 -1.72 -16.30
C ARG A 91 -11.45 -2.87 -16.02
N LEU A 92 -10.78 -2.85 -14.86
CA LEU A 92 -9.83 -3.91 -14.49
C LEU A 92 -10.52 -5.24 -14.19
N HIS A 93 -11.82 -5.22 -13.90
CA HIS A 93 -12.58 -6.43 -13.62
C HIS A 93 -13.16 -7.10 -14.88
N VAL A 94 -12.96 -6.51 -16.04
CA VAL A 94 -13.50 -7.01 -17.31
C VAL A 94 -12.35 -7.31 -18.27
N PRO A 95 -12.30 -8.48 -18.89
CA PRO A 95 -13.27 -9.58 -18.86
C PRO A 95 -13.21 -10.44 -17.60
N ASN A 96 -12.10 -10.42 -16.85
CA ASN A 96 -11.91 -11.29 -15.68
C ASN A 96 -11.76 -10.44 -14.43
N PRO A 97 -12.53 -10.74 -13.35
CA PRO A 97 -12.41 -9.96 -12.11
C PRO A 97 -11.06 -10.18 -11.43
N MET A 98 -10.57 -9.14 -10.79
CA MET A 98 -9.41 -9.17 -9.89
C MET A 98 -9.90 -9.13 -8.44
N SER A 99 -8.99 -9.38 -7.48
CA SER A 99 -9.24 -9.03 -6.10
C SER A 99 -9.61 -7.55 -6.02
N GLU A 100 -10.68 -7.21 -5.32
CA GLU A 100 -11.21 -5.84 -5.33
C GLU A 100 -10.24 -4.83 -4.75
N ARG A 101 -9.57 -5.16 -3.65
CA ARG A 101 -8.60 -4.24 -3.03
C ARG A 101 -7.39 -4.02 -3.93
N ASP A 102 -6.87 -5.07 -4.54
CA ASP A 102 -5.74 -4.96 -5.47
C ASP A 102 -6.13 -4.15 -6.71
N ALA A 103 -7.35 -4.36 -7.22
CA ALA A 103 -7.86 -3.60 -8.35
C ALA A 103 -7.99 -2.11 -8.03
N LEU A 104 -8.41 -1.76 -6.82
CA LEU A 104 -8.52 -0.37 -6.38
C LEU A 104 -7.15 0.29 -6.23
N ILE A 105 -6.16 -0.43 -5.68
CA ILE A 105 -4.80 0.07 -5.59
C ILE A 105 -4.19 0.26 -6.98
N ALA A 106 -4.36 -0.73 -7.86
CA ALA A 106 -3.88 -0.66 -9.24
C ALA A 106 -4.52 0.50 -10.01
N ALA A 107 -5.84 0.67 -9.85
CA ALA A 107 -6.57 1.76 -10.50
C ALA A 107 -6.09 3.13 -10.02
N THR A 108 -5.83 3.27 -8.73
CA THR A 108 -5.26 4.51 -8.17
C THR A 108 -3.91 4.83 -8.82
N ALA A 109 -3.04 3.84 -8.91
CA ALA A 109 -1.73 4.01 -9.54
C ALA A 109 -1.86 4.37 -11.03
N LEU A 110 -2.75 3.71 -11.75
CA LEU A 110 -2.97 3.99 -13.18
C LEU A 110 -3.50 5.40 -13.41
N VAL A 111 -4.45 5.86 -12.61
CA VAL A 111 -5.02 7.21 -12.73
C VAL A 111 -3.94 8.27 -12.49
N HIS A 112 -3.04 8.05 -11.56
CA HIS A 112 -2.01 9.01 -11.19
C HIS A 112 -0.66 8.78 -11.88
N GLY A 113 -0.55 7.77 -12.75
CA GLY A 113 0.70 7.49 -13.46
C GLY A 113 1.83 7.02 -12.56
N MET A 114 1.53 6.22 -11.54
CA MET A 114 2.50 5.76 -10.55
C MET A 114 2.82 4.28 -10.71
N THR A 115 3.98 3.87 -10.19
CA THR A 115 4.38 2.47 -10.08
C THR A 115 3.87 1.90 -8.76
N VAL A 116 3.29 0.69 -8.79
CA VAL A 116 2.92 -0.04 -7.57
C VAL A 116 4.17 -0.74 -7.04
N VAL A 117 4.49 -0.51 -5.78
CA VAL A 117 5.60 -1.17 -5.09
C VAL A 117 5.02 -2.25 -4.19
N THR A 118 5.32 -3.50 -4.50
CA THR A 118 4.73 -4.65 -3.82
C THR A 118 5.60 -5.89 -3.93
N ARG A 119 5.47 -6.78 -2.96
CA ARG A 119 6.04 -8.12 -3.04
C ARG A 119 5.20 -9.03 -3.94
N ASN A 120 3.89 -8.79 -4.01
CA ASN A 120 2.93 -9.64 -4.70
C ASN A 120 2.73 -9.20 -6.16
N VAL A 121 3.79 -9.23 -6.94
CA VAL A 121 3.78 -8.78 -8.34
C VAL A 121 2.70 -9.48 -9.17
N ALA A 122 2.53 -10.79 -8.96
CA ALA A 122 1.56 -11.58 -9.72
C ALA A 122 0.12 -11.06 -9.56
N ASP A 123 -0.22 -10.53 -8.39
CA ASP A 123 -1.57 -10.04 -8.09
C ASP A 123 -1.93 -8.78 -8.90
N PHE A 124 -0.93 -8.08 -9.43
CA PHE A 124 -1.13 -6.83 -10.16
C PHE A 124 -0.93 -6.95 -11.68
N ARG A 125 -0.45 -8.10 -12.16
CA ARG A 125 -0.11 -8.28 -13.59
C ARG A 125 -1.27 -8.03 -14.54
N ALA A 126 -2.45 -8.53 -14.18
CA ALA A 126 -3.62 -8.41 -15.04
C ALA A 126 -4.07 -6.96 -15.23
N SER A 127 -3.69 -6.06 -14.35
CA SER A 127 -4.07 -4.65 -14.40
C SER A 127 -3.29 -3.84 -15.44
N GLY A 128 -2.13 -4.33 -15.85
CA GLY A 128 -1.24 -3.58 -16.74
C GLY A 128 -0.49 -2.42 -16.07
N VAL A 129 -0.61 -2.26 -14.76
CA VAL A 129 0.12 -1.22 -14.03
C VAL A 129 1.60 -1.59 -13.94
N ASP A 130 2.47 -0.58 -13.92
CA ASP A 130 3.89 -0.79 -13.65
C ASP A 130 4.07 -1.26 -12.20
N VAL A 131 4.86 -2.31 -12.01
CA VAL A 131 5.06 -2.94 -10.69
C VAL A 131 6.55 -3.04 -10.41
N PHE A 132 6.94 -2.76 -9.18
CA PHE A 132 8.31 -2.93 -8.71
C PHE A 132 8.32 -3.74 -7.41
N ASN A 133 9.20 -4.76 -7.36
CA ASN A 133 9.37 -5.59 -6.17
C ASN A 133 10.70 -5.24 -5.48
N PRO A 134 10.68 -4.53 -4.34
CA PRO A 134 11.92 -4.12 -3.67
C PRO A 134 12.63 -5.26 -2.91
N TRP A 135 12.01 -6.46 -2.83
CA TRP A 135 12.66 -7.65 -2.25
C TRP A 135 13.65 -8.32 -3.21
N GLU A 136 13.58 -8.02 -4.48
CA GLU A 136 14.44 -8.62 -5.52
C GLU A 136 15.68 -7.80 -5.88
#